data_bbf995accb386df7d313ba19b2fe555c
#
_entry.id   bbf995accb386df7d313ba19b2fe555c
#
_cell.length_a   1.000
_cell.length_b   1.000
_cell.length_c   1.000
_cell.angle_alpha   90.00
_cell.angle_beta   90.00
_cell.angle_gamma   90.00
#
_symmetry.space_group_name_H-M   'P 1'
#
loop_
_entity.id
_entity.type
_entity.pdbx_description
1 polymer ?
#
loop_
_entity_poly.entity_id
_entity_poly.type
_entity_poly.pdbx_seq_one_letter_code
_entity_poly.pdbx_strand_id
1 'polypeptide(L)'
;MEFDQPFLQLPWRFDASALSREVASLPDAFWLEHPSGLPGNSAVPLVSVNGEMNHAFDGSMKATEALTSSPYLNQVVSSFGEVVARSRLMRLEPGAKVAEHVDFNYHWVSRVRIHVPIVTDPDVVFYCGDEAVHMKAGESWLFDSWRRHRVVNSSNVRRVHLVIDLAGSSRFWQI
;
A
#
# COMPACT_ATOMS: atom_id res chain seq x y z
N MET A 1 11.99 7.42 -10.84
CA MET A 1 13.11 6.66 -10.27
C MET A 1 13.04 5.27 -10.87
N GLU A 2 14.09 4.83 -11.51
CA GLU A 2 14.22 3.47 -12.03
C GLU A 2 15.17 2.71 -11.10
N PHE A 3 14.79 1.51 -10.71
CA PHE A 3 15.65 0.61 -9.96
C PHE A 3 16.27 -0.42 -10.91
N ASP A 4 17.45 -0.90 -10.60
CA ASP A 4 18.07 -2.00 -11.38
C ASP A 4 17.23 -3.28 -11.33
N GLN A 5 16.52 -3.48 -10.20
CA GLN A 5 15.61 -4.61 -9.98
C GLN A 5 14.16 -4.13 -9.87
N PRO A 6 13.18 -4.90 -10.37
CA PRO A 6 11.77 -4.54 -10.27
C PRO A 6 11.25 -4.51 -8.83
N PHE A 7 11.83 -5.31 -7.93
CA PHE A 7 11.42 -5.43 -6.53
C PHE A 7 12.61 -5.31 -5.58
N LEU A 8 12.39 -4.63 -4.46
CA LEU A 8 13.34 -4.55 -3.36
C LEU A 8 12.64 -4.87 -2.05
N GLN A 9 13.06 -5.95 -1.39
CA GLN A 9 12.62 -6.27 -0.04
C GLN A 9 13.41 -5.42 0.96
N LEU A 10 12.69 -4.68 1.80
CA LEU A 10 13.27 -3.81 2.82
C LEU A 10 13.54 -4.58 4.13
N PRO A 11 14.45 -4.09 4.99
CA PRO A 11 14.84 -4.80 6.21
C PRO A 11 13.76 -4.81 7.30
N TRP A 12 12.74 -3.96 7.19
CA TRP A 12 11.70 -3.85 8.23
C TRP A 12 10.73 -5.03 8.19
N ARG A 13 10.36 -5.46 9.39
CA ARG A 13 9.35 -6.50 9.64
C ARG A 13 8.36 -6.00 10.67
N PHE A 14 7.10 -6.29 10.45
CA PHE A 14 6.00 -5.84 11.31
C PHE A 14 5.15 -7.03 11.77
N ASP A 15 4.50 -6.88 12.93
CA ASP A 15 3.55 -7.89 13.42
C ASP A 15 2.26 -7.84 12.58
N ALA A 16 2.19 -8.73 11.58
CA ALA A 16 1.04 -8.84 10.70
C ALA A 16 -0.25 -9.20 11.45
N SER A 17 -0.15 -9.95 12.55
CA SER A 17 -1.31 -10.32 13.35
C SER A 17 -1.88 -9.12 14.11
N ALA A 18 -1.02 -8.25 14.65
CA ALA A 18 -1.46 -7.01 15.27
C ALA A 18 -2.10 -6.07 14.23
N LEU A 19 -1.48 -5.90 13.07
CA LEU A 19 -2.04 -5.13 11.96
C LEU A 19 -3.39 -5.68 11.51
N SER A 20 -3.51 -7.00 11.36
CA SER A 20 -4.75 -7.65 10.91
C SER A 20 -5.90 -7.44 11.90
N ARG A 21 -5.63 -7.46 13.23
CA ARG A 21 -6.65 -7.16 14.24
C ARG A 21 -7.17 -5.73 14.15
N GLU A 22 -6.27 -4.75 13.97
CA GLU A 22 -6.70 -3.35 13.80
C GLU A 22 -7.50 -3.16 12.50
N VAL A 23 -7.05 -3.75 11.39
CA VAL A 23 -7.78 -3.70 10.11
C VAL A 23 -9.16 -4.32 10.24
N ALA A 24 -9.30 -5.43 10.95
CA ALA A 24 -10.58 -6.11 11.15
C ALA A 24 -11.54 -5.31 12.05
N SER A 25 -11.05 -4.40 12.88
CA SER A 25 -11.86 -3.53 13.73
C SER A 25 -12.36 -2.25 13.04
N LEU A 26 -11.84 -1.93 11.85
CA LEU A 26 -12.27 -0.75 11.11
C LEU A 26 -13.71 -0.90 10.61
N PRO A 27 -14.54 0.16 10.68
CA PRO A 27 -15.88 0.16 10.11
C PRO A 27 -15.88 -0.16 8.62
N ASP A 28 -16.84 -0.95 8.16
CA ASP A 28 -16.98 -1.26 6.72
C ASP A 28 -17.18 0.01 5.87
N ALA A 29 -17.81 1.03 6.43
CA ALA A 29 -18.01 2.32 5.76
C ALA A 29 -16.70 3.06 5.41
N PHE A 30 -15.56 2.68 6.02
CA PHE A 30 -14.25 3.26 5.68
C PHE A 30 -13.65 2.67 4.41
N TRP A 31 -14.15 1.52 3.95
CA TRP A 31 -13.70 0.88 2.71
C TRP A 31 -14.39 1.51 1.50
N LEU A 32 -13.71 2.45 0.89
CA LEU A 32 -14.17 3.13 -0.32
C LEU A 32 -13.84 2.30 -1.56
N GLU A 33 -14.70 2.31 -2.56
CA GLU A 33 -14.36 1.75 -3.86
C GLU A 33 -13.12 2.44 -4.44
N HIS A 34 -12.23 1.66 -5.04
CA HIS A 34 -11.02 2.22 -5.64
C HIS A 34 -11.39 3.02 -6.90
N PRO A 35 -10.81 4.22 -7.12
CA PRO A 35 -11.14 5.09 -8.26
C PRO A 35 -10.95 4.44 -9.64
N SER A 36 -10.19 3.35 -9.74
CA SER A 36 -10.05 2.58 -10.98
C SER A 36 -11.35 1.93 -11.45
N GLY A 37 -12.37 1.83 -10.59
CA GLY A 37 -13.63 1.14 -10.89
C GLY A 37 -13.50 -0.37 -11.12
N LEU A 38 -12.33 -0.96 -10.84
CA LEU A 38 -12.12 -2.40 -11.01
C LEU A 38 -12.83 -3.16 -9.88
N PRO A 39 -13.68 -4.14 -10.21
CA PRO A 39 -14.40 -4.92 -9.22
C PRO A 39 -13.47 -5.60 -8.22
N GLY A 40 -13.88 -5.63 -6.96
CA GLY A 40 -13.11 -6.27 -5.88
C GLY A 40 -11.92 -5.46 -5.37
N ASN A 41 -11.77 -4.22 -5.81
CA ASN A 41 -10.76 -3.29 -5.30
C ASN A 41 -11.40 -2.24 -4.39
N SER A 42 -10.88 -2.11 -3.19
CA SER A 42 -11.30 -1.03 -2.27
C SER A 42 -10.12 -0.56 -1.42
N ALA A 43 -10.27 0.60 -0.82
CA ALA A 43 -9.23 1.19 -0.01
C ALA A 43 -9.79 1.93 1.20
N VAL A 44 -9.04 1.92 2.31
CA VAL A 44 -9.24 2.82 3.45
C VAL A 44 -8.14 3.88 3.40
N PRO A 45 -8.46 5.16 3.19
CA PRO A 45 -7.49 6.24 3.36
C PRO A 45 -7.01 6.33 4.80
N LEU A 46 -5.70 6.33 5.02
CA LEU A 46 -5.06 6.49 6.33
C LEU A 46 -4.42 7.87 6.48
N VAL A 47 -3.77 8.33 5.41
CA VAL A 47 -3.32 9.71 5.23
C VAL A 47 -3.89 10.19 3.91
N SER A 48 -4.63 11.28 3.92
CA SER A 48 -5.36 11.81 2.77
C SER A 48 -5.46 13.34 2.81
N VAL A 49 -5.99 13.91 1.76
CA VAL A 49 -6.24 15.36 1.70
C VAL A 49 -7.20 15.78 2.82
N ASN A 50 -6.76 16.71 3.65
CA ASN A 50 -7.45 17.26 4.83
C ASN A 50 -7.76 16.24 5.94
N GLY A 51 -7.27 14.99 5.85
CA GLY A 51 -7.62 13.91 6.78
C GLY A 51 -9.02 13.33 6.55
N GLU A 52 -9.64 13.60 5.41
CA GLU A 52 -10.95 13.11 5.06
C GLU A 52 -10.89 11.75 4.36
N MET A 53 -12.01 11.01 4.41
CA MET A 53 -12.13 9.72 3.73
C MET A 53 -12.35 9.96 2.22
N ASN A 54 -11.26 10.26 1.50
CA ASN A 54 -11.29 10.55 0.06
C ASN A 54 -10.06 9.98 -0.68
N HIS A 55 -10.10 10.03 -2.01
CA HIS A 55 -9.01 9.63 -2.90
C HIS A 55 -8.31 10.82 -3.58
N ALA A 56 -8.52 12.03 -3.10
CA ALA A 56 -7.91 13.24 -3.65
C ALA A 56 -6.37 13.19 -3.60
N PHE A 57 -5.75 13.91 -4.52
CA PHE A 57 -4.28 13.97 -4.65
C PHE A 57 -3.71 15.32 -4.22
N ASP A 58 -4.48 16.39 -4.38
CA ASP A 58 -4.03 17.76 -4.16
C ASP A 58 -4.61 18.33 -2.88
N GLY A 59 -3.74 18.79 -2.00
CA GLY A 59 -4.13 19.40 -0.73
C GLY A 59 -3.21 19.01 0.41
N SER A 60 -3.52 19.50 1.60
CA SER A 60 -2.77 19.20 2.82
C SER A 60 -3.02 17.76 3.26
N MET A 61 -1.98 16.94 3.30
CA MET A 61 -2.05 15.55 3.76
C MET A 61 -2.11 15.49 5.27
N LYS A 62 -3.13 14.81 5.81
CA LYS A 62 -3.34 14.63 7.25
C LYS A 62 -3.80 13.20 7.54
N ALA A 63 -3.56 12.77 8.79
CA ALA A 63 -4.10 11.50 9.28
C ALA A 63 -5.63 11.53 9.28
N THR A 64 -6.24 10.43 8.85
CA THR A 64 -7.70 10.21 8.91
C THR A 64 -8.09 9.63 10.27
N GLU A 65 -9.39 9.56 10.52
CA GLU A 65 -9.93 8.84 11.68
C GLU A 65 -9.48 7.36 11.70
N ALA A 66 -9.42 6.71 10.54
CA ALA A 66 -8.96 5.32 10.43
C ALA A 66 -7.53 5.14 10.96
N LEU A 67 -6.62 6.09 10.69
CA LEU A 67 -5.24 6.01 11.20
C LEU A 67 -5.17 6.39 12.68
N THR A 68 -5.87 7.43 13.11
CA THR A 68 -5.81 7.92 14.50
C THR A 68 -6.46 6.96 15.49
N SER A 69 -7.41 6.14 15.03
CA SER A 69 -8.03 5.08 15.84
C SER A 69 -7.28 3.74 15.82
N SER A 70 -6.19 3.63 15.06
CA SER A 70 -5.41 2.40 14.86
C SER A 70 -3.96 2.59 15.33
N PRO A 71 -3.65 2.41 16.63
CA PRO A 71 -2.35 2.76 17.20
C PRO A 71 -1.16 2.06 16.55
N TYR A 72 -1.28 0.77 16.21
CA TYR A 72 -0.17 0.03 15.63
C TYR A 72 0.02 0.35 14.14
N LEU A 73 -1.07 0.52 13.38
CA LEU A 73 -0.99 1.07 12.01
C LEU A 73 -0.29 2.43 12.00
N ASN A 74 -0.63 3.31 12.95
CA ASN A 74 0.01 4.61 13.08
C ASN A 74 1.50 4.48 13.41
N GLN A 75 1.87 3.59 14.33
CA GLN A 75 3.26 3.29 14.65
C GLN A 75 4.02 2.80 13.41
N VAL A 76 3.44 1.88 12.63
CA VAL A 76 4.06 1.34 11.41
C VAL A 76 4.25 2.44 10.35
N VAL A 77 3.22 3.24 10.09
CA VAL A 77 3.33 4.38 9.14
C VAL A 77 4.42 5.36 9.58
N SER A 78 4.51 5.66 10.88
CA SER A 78 5.49 6.60 11.43
C SER A 78 6.91 6.04 11.50
N SER A 79 7.09 4.72 11.48
CA SER A 79 8.40 4.07 11.64
C SER A 79 9.37 4.31 10.49
N PHE A 80 8.87 4.69 9.33
CA PHE A 80 9.71 5.01 8.17
C PHE A 80 10.43 6.35 8.29
N GLY A 81 10.06 7.20 9.26
CA GLY A 81 10.75 8.45 9.59
C GLY A 81 10.69 9.51 8.49
N GLU A 82 9.90 9.33 7.46
CA GLU A 82 9.77 10.19 6.31
C GLU A 82 8.41 10.91 6.31
N VAL A 83 8.33 11.99 5.52
CA VAL A 83 7.05 12.68 5.32
C VAL A 83 6.14 11.78 4.51
N VAL A 84 5.10 11.27 5.13
CA VAL A 84 4.08 10.47 4.48
C VAL A 84 3.18 11.39 3.66
N ALA A 85 3.10 11.14 2.37
CA ALA A 85 2.21 11.89 1.49
C ALA A 85 0.80 11.30 1.53
N ARG A 86 0.61 10.11 1.00
CA ARG A 86 -0.65 9.38 1.05
C ARG A 86 -0.38 7.99 1.58
N SER A 87 -1.24 7.51 2.48
CA SER A 87 -1.18 6.14 2.96
C SER A 87 -2.58 5.53 2.93
N ARG A 88 -2.68 4.25 2.60
CA ARG A 88 -3.95 3.54 2.44
C ARG A 88 -3.81 2.07 2.79
N LEU A 89 -4.87 1.49 3.33
CA LEU A 89 -5.09 0.07 3.20
C LEU A 89 -5.68 -0.19 1.82
N MET A 90 -5.14 -1.19 1.12
CA MET A 90 -5.59 -1.60 -0.22
C MET A 90 -6.08 -3.04 -0.15
N ARG A 91 -7.37 -3.23 -0.42
CA ARG A 91 -8.03 -4.54 -0.39
C ARG A 91 -8.25 -5.04 -1.81
N LEU A 92 -7.98 -6.33 -1.99
CA LEU A 92 -8.23 -7.05 -3.24
C LEU A 92 -8.97 -8.34 -2.88
N GLU A 93 -10.21 -8.47 -3.34
CA GLU A 93 -11.08 -9.61 -3.04
C GLU A 93 -10.57 -10.91 -3.70
N PRO A 94 -11.01 -12.09 -3.24
CA PRO A 94 -10.73 -13.37 -3.87
C PRO A 94 -11.08 -13.36 -5.37
N GLY A 95 -10.18 -13.85 -6.21
CA GLY A 95 -10.34 -13.89 -7.67
C GLY A 95 -10.19 -12.54 -8.37
N ALA A 96 -10.04 -11.44 -7.63
CA ALA A 96 -9.90 -10.11 -8.21
C ALA A 96 -8.46 -9.82 -8.68
N LYS A 97 -8.33 -8.84 -9.57
CA LYS A 97 -7.03 -8.42 -10.10
C LYS A 97 -6.95 -6.90 -10.24
N VAL A 98 -5.74 -6.39 -10.14
CA VAL A 98 -5.37 -5.05 -10.62
C VAL A 98 -4.80 -5.25 -12.02
N ALA A 99 -5.42 -4.63 -13.03
CA ALA A 99 -4.96 -4.71 -14.41
C ALA A 99 -3.54 -4.13 -14.56
N GLU A 100 -2.84 -4.57 -15.59
CA GLU A 100 -1.50 -4.07 -15.90
C GLU A 100 -1.54 -2.57 -16.18
N HIS A 101 -0.68 -1.81 -15.51
CA HIS A 101 -0.55 -0.37 -15.66
C HIS A 101 0.85 0.11 -15.26
N VAL A 102 1.08 1.40 -15.41
CA VAL A 102 2.26 2.12 -14.92
C VAL A 102 1.76 3.34 -14.15
N ASP A 103 2.41 3.68 -13.05
CA ASP A 103 2.06 4.85 -12.24
C ASP A 103 2.68 6.12 -12.86
N PHE A 104 1.98 6.77 -13.80
CA PHE A 104 2.45 8.02 -14.45
C PHE A 104 1.99 9.29 -13.76
N ASN A 105 1.27 9.19 -12.68
CA ASN A 105 0.74 10.36 -12.02
C ASN A 105 1.89 11.20 -11.45
N TYR A 106 1.83 12.56 -11.60
CA TYR A 106 2.84 13.47 -11.05
C TYR A 106 3.10 13.26 -9.56
N HIS A 107 2.09 12.79 -8.82
CA HIS A 107 2.19 12.42 -7.42
C HIS A 107 3.30 11.38 -7.16
N TRP A 108 3.60 10.53 -8.14
CA TRP A 108 4.60 9.46 -8.03
C TRP A 108 5.99 9.85 -8.53
N VAL A 109 6.14 10.97 -9.22
CA VAL A 109 7.41 11.40 -9.83
C VAL A 109 8.53 11.58 -8.81
N SER A 110 8.19 12.01 -7.59
CA SER A 110 9.16 12.28 -6.51
C SER A 110 8.94 11.41 -5.28
N ARG A 111 8.15 10.33 -5.41
CA ARG A 111 7.74 9.53 -4.25
C ARG A 111 8.08 8.06 -4.42
N VAL A 112 8.28 7.43 -3.28
CA VAL A 112 8.54 6.00 -3.15
C VAL A 112 7.30 5.35 -2.55
N ARG A 113 6.86 4.25 -3.16
CA ARG A 113 5.72 3.49 -2.65
C ARG A 113 6.19 2.24 -1.94
N ILE A 114 5.85 2.14 -0.65
CA ILE A 114 6.11 0.96 0.16
C ILE A 114 4.83 0.14 0.30
N HIS A 115 4.97 -1.17 0.20
CA HIS A 115 3.94 -2.15 0.53
C HIS A 115 4.31 -2.90 1.80
N VAL A 116 3.37 -2.98 2.74
CA VAL A 116 3.43 -3.87 3.90
C VAL A 116 2.20 -4.80 3.82
N PRO A 117 2.39 -6.07 3.41
CA PRO A 117 1.30 -7.04 3.38
C PRO A 117 0.81 -7.32 4.80
N ILE A 118 -0.50 -7.28 5.01
CA ILE A 118 -1.17 -7.55 6.30
C ILE A 118 -1.88 -8.90 6.23
N VAL A 119 -2.74 -9.06 5.23
CA VAL A 119 -3.42 -10.31 4.92
C VAL A 119 -3.07 -10.69 3.50
N THR A 120 -2.54 -11.90 3.31
CA THR A 120 -2.10 -12.38 1.99
C THR A 120 -2.10 -13.91 1.98
N ASP A 121 -1.92 -14.48 0.79
CA ASP A 121 -1.85 -15.91 0.54
C ASP A 121 -0.81 -16.16 -0.56
N PRO A 122 -0.11 -17.31 -0.61
CA PRO A 122 0.85 -17.62 -1.67
C PRO A 122 0.34 -17.44 -3.11
N ASP A 123 -0.98 -17.59 -3.32
CA ASP A 123 -1.63 -17.38 -4.62
C ASP A 123 -1.96 -15.90 -4.91
N VAL A 124 -1.52 -14.98 -4.04
CA VAL A 124 -1.48 -13.54 -4.32
C VAL A 124 -0.13 -13.19 -4.91
N VAL A 125 -0.10 -12.89 -6.20
CA VAL A 125 1.15 -12.64 -6.94
C VAL A 125 1.18 -11.21 -7.47
N PHE A 126 2.30 -10.55 -7.21
CA PHE A 126 2.62 -9.23 -7.72
C PHE A 126 3.61 -9.37 -8.87
N TYR A 127 3.29 -8.79 -10.02
CA TYR A 127 4.13 -8.78 -11.23
C TYR A 127 4.65 -7.37 -11.50
N CYS A 128 5.93 -7.25 -11.83
CA CYS A 128 6.56 -5.99 -12.22
C CYS A 128 7.65 -6.26 -13.27
N GLY A 129 7.48 -5.73 -14.48
CA GLY A 129 8.31 -6.15 -15.61
C GLY A 129 8.19 -7.65 -15.85
N ASP A 130 9.31 -8.31 -15.97
CA ASP A 130 9.41 -9.77 -16.22
C ASP A 130 9.48 -10.59 -14.93
N GLU A 131 9.40 -9.97 -13.77
CA GLU A 131 9.48 -10.63 -12.47
C GLU A 131 8.14 -10.73 -11.76
N ALA A 132 8.03 -11.71 -10.87
CA ALA A 132 6.85 -11.93 -10.06
C ALA A 132 7.25 -12.34 -8.65
N VAL A 133 6.57 -11.80 -7.64
CA VAL A 133 6.82 -12.12 -6.24
C VAL A 133 5.50 -12.32 -5.48
N HIS A 134 5.56 -13.19 -4.47
CA HIS A 134 4.62 -13.22 -3.38
C HIS A 134 5.22 -12.46 -2.19
N MET A 135 4.56 -11.38 -1.77
CA MET A 135 4.98 -10.59 -0.60
C MET A 135 4.34 -11.16 0.65
N LYS A 136 5.14 -11.72 1.58
CA LYS A 136 4.62 -12.37 2.80
C LYS A 136 4.15 -11.35 3.83
N ALA A 137 3.18 -11.74 4.65
CA ALA A 137 2.63 -10.91 5.70
C ALA A 137 3.70 -10.38 6.67
N GLY A 138 3.65 -9.11 6.99
CA GLY A 138 4.61 -8.41 7.85
C GLY A 138 5.91 -7.99 7.17
N GLU A 139 6.16 -8.38 5.94
CA GLU A 139 7.30 -7.88 5.16
C GLU A 139 7.09 -6.44 4.72
N SER A 140 8.16 -5.77 4.31
CA SER A 140 8.10 -4.46 3.67
C SER A 140 8.82 -4.50 2.32
N TRP A 141 8.19 -3.94 1.31
CA TRP A 141 8.63 -4.02 -0.07
C TRP A 141 8.53 -2.69 -0.79
N LEU A 142 9.51 -2.43 -1.65
CA LEU A 142 9.43 -1.47 -2.74
C LEU A 142 9.28 -2.21 -4.06
N PHE A 143 8.68 -1.56 -5.05
CA PHE A 143 8.77 -2.00 -6.44
C PHE A 143 8.87 -0.77 -7.35
N ASP A 144 9.44 -0.97 -8.52
CA ASP A 144 9.55 0.08 -9.53
C ASP A 144 8.21 0.31 -10.22
N SER A 145 7.42 1.25 -9.68
CA SER A 145 6.09 1.58 -10.18
C SER A 145 6.07 2.23 -11.57
N TRP A 146 7.25 2.57 -12.13
CA TRP A 146 7.42 3.07 -13.49
C TRP A 146 7.50 1.94 -14.52
N ARG A 147 7.70 0.70 -14.07
CA ARG A 147 7.55 -0.49 -14.89
C ARG A 147 6.09 -0.92 -14.96
N ARG A 148 5.73 -1.62 -16.03
CA ARG A 148 4.41 -2.27 -16.11
C ARG A 148 4.27 -3.25 -14.95
N HIS A 149 3.19 -3.09 -14.19
CA HIS A 149 2.93 -3.94 -13.04
C HIS A 149 1.45 -4.27 -12.91
N ARG A 150 1.17 -5.40 -12.30
CA ARG A 150 -0.18 -5.91 -12.03
C ARG A 150 -0.18 -6.79 -10.80
N VAL A 151 -1.36 -7.00 -10.23
CA VAL A 151 -1.55 -7.91 -9.08
C VAL A 151 -2.70 -8.86 -9.39
N VAL A 152 -2.52 -10.12 -9.04
CA VAL A 152 -3.56 -11.16 -9.18
C VAL A 152 -3.74 -11.81 -7.81
N ASN A 153 -4.99 -11.89 -7.35
CA ASN A 153 -5.38 -12.68 -6.19
C ASN A 153 -6.14 -13.91 -6.68
N SER A 154 -5.45 -15.02 -6.88
CA SER A 154 -6.06 -16.29 -7.29
C SER A 154 -6.50 -17.15 -6.09
N SER A 155 -6.32 -16.64 -4.87
CA SER A 155 -6.67 -17.34 -3.63
C SER A 155 -8.14 -17.15 -3.25
N ASN A 156 -8.56 -17.86 -2.21
CA ASN A 156 -9.86 -17.68 -1.56
C ASN A 156 -9.79 -16.70 -0.38
N VAL A 157 -8.65 -16.01 -0.20
CA VAL A 157 -8.41 -15.08 0.89
C VAL A 157 -8.46 -13.65 0.36
N ARG A 158 -9.14 -12.77 1.10
CA ARG A 158 -9.10 -11.33 0.87
C ARG A 158 -7.70 -10.80 1.16
N ARG A 159 -7.03 -10.21 0.17
CA ARG A 159 -5.71 -9.61 0.35
C ARG A 159 -5.85 -8.19 0.89
N VAL A 160 -5.06 -7.84 1.92
CA VAL A 160 -4.93 -6.46 2.42
C VAL A 160 -3.47 -6.08 2.54
N HIS A 161 -3.07 -5.00 1.86
CA HIS A 161 -1.77 -4.37 2.02
C HIS A 161 -1.92 -2.96 2.58
N LEU A 162 -1.05 -2.58 3.51
CA LEU A 162 -0.76 -1.20 3.82
C LEU A 162 0.15 -0.65 2.70
N VAL A 163 -0.25 0.44 2.07
CA VAL A 163 0.50 1.12 1.01
C VAL A 163 0.80 2.53 1.47
N ILE A 164 2.09 2.88 1.48
CA ILE A 164 2.59 4.16 1.99
C ILE A 164 3.38 4.85 0.88
N ASP A 165 3.00 6.08 0.56
CA ASP A 165 3.71 6.91 -0.40
C ASP A 165 4.58 7.91 0.36
N LEU A 166 5.90 7.74 0.28
CA LEU A 166 6.90 8.53 0.98
C LEU A 166 7.63 9.47 0.04
N ALA A 167 8.09 10.61 0.56
CA ALA A 167 9.13 11.37 -0.12
C ALA A 167 10.44 10.59 -0.02
N GLY A 168 11.06 10.25 -1.15
CA GLY A 168 12.35 9.57 -1.19
C GLY A 168 13.48 10.54 -0.81
N SER A 169 13.74 10.68 0.49
CA SER A 169 14.87 11.49 0.98
C SER A 169 16.18 10.71 0.93
N SER A 170 17.30 11.43 1.03
CA SER A 170 18.63 10.81 1.16
C SER A 170 18.72 9.89 2.39
N ARG A 171 17.99 10.21 3.46
CA ARG A 171 17.93 9.38 4.66
C ARG A 171 17.23 8.06 4.43
N PHE A 172 16.13 8.07 3.66
CA PHE A 172 15.42 6.85 3.28
C PHE A 172 16.34 5.89 2.48
N TRP A 173 17.18 6.42 1.58
CA TRP A 173 18.06 5.63 0.73
C TRP A 173 19.36 5.16 1.38
N GLN A 174 19.57 5.45 2.66
CA GLN A 174 20.70 4.97 3.47
C GLN A 174 20.43 3.64 4.19
N ILE A 175 19.35 2.96 3.81
CA ILE A 175 18.92 1.67 4.38
C ILE A 175 19.86 0.54 3.92
#